data_b99d7f4525e73a7b9886d204830225b2
#
_entry.id   b99d7f4525e73a7b9886d204830225b2
#
_cell.length_a   1.000
_cell.length_b   1.000
_cell.length_c   1.000
_cell.angle_alpha   90.00
_cell.angle_beta   90.00
_cell.angle_gamma   90.00
#
_symmetry.space_group_name_H-M   'P 1'
#
loop_
_entity.id
_entity.type
_entity.pdbx_description
1 polymer ?
#
loop_
_entity_poly.entity_id
_entity_poly.type
_entity_poly.pdbx_seq_one_letter_code
_entity_poly.pdbx_strand_id
1 'polypeptide(L)'
;SAASDVYKRQVLDQCPATAEVLEEIVKEVNGSMKILVDGGIRSGIDIFKALALGADGVLICRPFVVAVYGGGEEGVKLYIDKLGAELKDAMQMCGAHSVSEITRDMVRYYQD
;
A
#
# COMPACT_ATOMS: atom_id res chain seq x y z
N SER A 1 9.20 5.77 -11.54
CA SER A 1 8.86 4.43 -11.06
C SER A 1 10.02 3.82 -10.29
N ALA A 2 11.21 3.92 -10.83
CA ALA A 2 12.38 3.38 -10.18
C ALA A 2 12.72 4.07 -8.87
N ALA A 3 12.27 5.29 -8.67
CA ALA A 3 12.51 6.03 -7.44
C ALA A 3 11.76 5.44 -6.23
N SER A 4 10.73 4.64 -6.46
CA SER A 4 9.97 4.01 -5.39
C SER A 4 10.56 2.69 -4.92
N ASP A 5 11.61 2.20 -5.56
CA ASP A 5 12.22 0.93 -5.23
C ASP A 5 12.91 0.98 -3.86
N VAL A 6 12.62 -0.01 -3.03
CA VAL A 6 13.22 -0.16 -1.71
C VAL A 6 14.75 -0.25 -1.78
N TYR A 7 15.28 -0.91 -2.81
CA TYR A 7 16.72 -1.03 -3.02
C TYR A 7 17.39 0.32 -3.21
N LYS A 8 16.73 1.25 -3.88
CA LYS A 8 17.28 2.59 -4.08
C LYS A 8 17.39 3.36 -2.77
N ARG A 9 16.45 3.17 -1.86
CA ARG A 9 16.55 3.78 -0.54
C ARG A 9 17.64 3.16 0.32
N GLN A 10 17.97 1.89 0.08
CA GLN A 10 19.08 1.23 0.77
C GLN A 10 20.43 1.74 0.30
N VAL A 11 20.53 2.09 -0.98
CA VAL A 11 21.76 2.62 -1.57
C VAL A 11 21.92 4.11 -1.27
N LEU A 12 20.83 4.86 -1.35
CA LEU A 12 20.81 6.29 -1.14
C LEU A 12 20.17 6.60 0.22
N ASP A 13 21.01 6.88 1.18
CA ASP A 13 20.58 7.14 2.55
C ASP A 13 19.74 8.42 2.64
N GLN A 14 18.89 8.50 3.64
CA GLN A 14 18.05 9.68 3.94
C GLN A 14 17.02 10.05 2.87
N CYS A 15 16.72 9.15 1.95
CA CYS A 15 15.61 9.36 1.01
C CYS A 15 14.27 9.21 1.73
N PRO A 16 13.26 10.01 1.34
CA PRO A 16 11.91 9.86 1.91
C PRO A 16 11.31 8.51 1.57
N ALA A 17 10.44 8.02 2.45
CA ALA A 17 9.68 6.80 2.21
C ALA A 17 8.70 7.00 1.04
N THR A 18 8.34 5.91 0.35
CA THR A 18 7.41 5.98 -0.77
C THR A 18 6.07 6.59 -0.37
N ALA A 19 5.57 6.27 0.83
CA ALA A 19 4.33 6.84 1.34
C ALA A 19 4.39 8.35 1.56
N GLU A 20 5.57 8.87 1.90
CA GLU A 20 5.76 10.30 2.16
C GLU A 20 5.64 11.15 0.89
N VAL A 21 5.99 10.59 -0.26
CA VAL A 21 5.98 11.31 -1.54
C VAL A 21 4.74 10.98 -2.38
N LEU A 22 3.91 10.05 -1.95
CA LEU A 22 2.79 9.55 -2.74
C LEU A 22 1.79 10.64 -3.11
N GLU A 23 1.37 11.46 -2.17
CA GLU A 23 0.37 12.50 -2.44
C GLU A 23 0.88 13.54 -3.46
N GLU A 24 2.16 13.90 -3.39
CA GLU A 24 2.76 14.83 -4.34
C GLU A 24 2.76 14.24 -5.75
N ILE A 25 3.11 12.95 -5.86
CA ILE A 25 3.10 12.23 -7.14
C ILE A 25 1.68 12.15 -7.70
N VAL A 26 0.69 11.87 -6.84
CA VAL A 26 -0.71 11.81 -7.26
C VAL A 26 -1.16 13.14 -7.84
N LYS A 27 -0.80 14.26 -7.22
CA LYS A 27 -1.13 15.60 -7.71
C LYS A 27 -0.49 15.89 -9.05
N GLU A 28 0.80 15.55 -9.22
CA GLU A 28 1.53 15.80 -10.46
C GLU A 28 1.01 14.96 -11.62
N VAL A 29 0.67 13.69 -11.33
CA VAL A 29 0.13 12.78 -12.35
C VAL A 29 -1.28 13.18 -12.76
N ASN A 30 -2.09 13.64 -11.81
CA ASN A 30 -3.45 14.16 -12.02
C ASN A 30 -4.32 13.27 -12.93
N GLY A 31 -4.29 11.96 -12.70
CA GLY A 31 -5.11 11.01 -13.43
C GLY A 31 -4.57 10.58 -14.80
N SER A 32 -3.42 11.11 -15.24
CA SER A 32 -2.85 10.80 -16.55
C SER A 32 -2.28 9.38 -16.66
N MET A 33 -2.01 8.73 -15.52
CA MET A 33 -1.52 7.35 -15.48
C MET A 33 -1.90 6.69 -14.16
N LYS A 34 -1.84 5.36 -14.13
CA LYS A 34 -2.06 4.60 -12.90
C LYS A 34 -0.84 4.68 -11.99
N ILE A 35 -1.08 4.75 -10.69
CA ILE A 35 -0.04 4.84 -9.67
C ILE A 35 -0.08 3.58 -8.82
N LEU A 36 1.04 2.86 -8.77
CA LEU A 36 1.23 1.69 -7.92
C LEU A 36 2.28 2.02 -6.86
N VAL A 37 1.96 1.70 -5.61
CA VAL A 37 2.86 1.92 -4.47
C VAL A 37 3.57 0.63 -4.11
N ASP A 38 4.87 0.69 -3.96
CA ASP A 38 5.72 -0.40 -3.51
C ASP A 38 6.53 0.05 -2.29
N GLY A 39 6.85 -0.90 -1.43
CA GLY A 39 7.69 -0.66 -0.26
C GLY A 39 6.90 -0.56 1.04
N GLY A 40 7.12 -1.51 1.93
CA GLY A 40 6.58 -1.47 3.28
C GLY A 40 5.10 -1.86 3.42
N ILE A 41 4.45 -2.30 2.37
CA ILE A 41 3.06 -2.76 2.43
C ILE A 41 3.04 -4.18 3.01
N ARG A 42 2.39 -4.38 4.16
CA ARG A 42 2.39 -5.67 4.87
C ARG A 42 1.02 -6.13 5.32
N SER A 43 0.03 -5.25 5.33
CA SER A 43 -1.31 -5.56 5.85
C SER A 43 -2.38 -4.93 4.98
N GLY A 44 -3.62 -5.38 5.17
CA GLY A 44 -4.78 -4.77 4.50
C GLY A 44 -4.99 -3.32 4.91
N ILE A 45 -4.57 -2.95 6.13
CA ILE A 45 -4.63 -1.57 6.60
C ILE A 45 -3.65 -0.70 5.82
N ASP A 46 -2.44 -1.20 5.55
CA ASP A 46 -1.47 -0.49 4.72
C ASP A 46 -1.99 -0.28 3.30
N ILE A 47 -2.66 -1.28 2.73
CA ILE A 47 -3.31 -1.18 1.43
C ILE A 47 -4.37 -0.07 1.46
N PHE A 48 -5.21 -0.07 2.48
CA PHE A 48 -6.24 0.95 2.67
C PHE A 48 -5.65 2.36 2.70
N LYS A 49 -4.58 2.54 3.48
CA LYS A 49 -3.90 3.84 3.58
C LYS A 49 -3.34 4.30 2.25
N ALA A 50 -2.69 3.41 1.49
CA ALA A 50 -2.14 3.74 0.18
C ALA A 50 -3.25 4.16 -0.80
N LEU A 51 -4.36 3.43 -0.82
CA LEU A 51 -5.50 3.78 -1.67
C LEU A 51 -6.12 5.12 -1.27
N ALA A 52 -6.23 5.38 0.03
CA ALA A 52 -6.76 6.66 0.54
C ALA A 52 -5.87 7.84 0.15
N LEU A 53 -4.55 7.64 0.06
CA LEU A 53 -3.61 8.68 -0.37
C LEU A 53 -3.59 8.89 -1.89
N GLY A 54 -4.32 8.10 -2.64
CA GLY A 54 -4.51 8.28 -4.07
C GLY A 54 -3.88 7.23 -4.97
N ALA A 55 -3.30 6.17 -4.42
CA ALA A 55 -2.77 5.07 -5.22
C ALA A 55 -3.90 4.28 -5.90
N ASP A 56 -3.62 3.74 -7.07
CA ASP A 56 -4.54 2.85 -7.78
C ASP A 56 -4.35 1.39 -7.36
N GLY A 57 -3.19 1.04 -6.84
CA GLY A 57 -2.88 -0.29 -6.35
C GLY A 57 -1.58 -0.33 -5.58
N VAL A 58 -1.25 -1.50 -5.05
CA VAL A 58 -0.04 -1.71 -4.25
C VAL A 58 0.72 -2.94 -4.73
N LEU A 59 2.02 -2.95 -4.45
CA LEU A 59 2.89 -4.10 -4.70
C LEU A 59 3.40 -4.62 -3.35
N ILE A 60 3.38 -5.93 -3.18
CA ILE A 60 3.83 -6.58 -1.94
C ILE A 60 4.81 -7.68 -2.34
N CYS A 61 5.99 -7.71 -1.71
CA CYS A 61 7.04 -8.66 -2.04
C CYS A 61 7.45 -9.53 -0.84
N ARG A 62 8.16 -8.96 0.12
CA ARG A 62 8.77 -9.72 1.21
C ARG A 62 7.78 -10.55 2.04
N PRO A 63 6.60 -10.03 2.41
CA PRO A 63 5.62 -10.84 3.14
C PRO A 63 5.19 -12.08 2.38
N PHE A 64 5.09 -12.01 1.05
CA PHE A 64 4.79 -13.19 0.22
C PHE A 64 5.94 -14.19 0.19
N VAL A 65 7.18 -13.73 0.23
CA VAL A 65 8.35 -14.61 0.36
C VAL A 65 8.26 -15.41 1.66
N VAL A 66 7.94 -14.75 2.76
CA VAL A 66 7.74 -15.41 4.06
C VAL A 66 6.59 -16.43 3.99
N ALA A 67 5.48 -16.07 3.36
CA ALA A 67 4.32 -16.95 3.22
C ALA A 67 4.67 -18.21 2.41
N VAL A 68 5.44 -18.07 1.34
CA VAL A 68 5.89 -19.20 0.52
C VAL A 68 6.80 -20.13 1.33
N TYR A 69 7.79 -19.59 2.03
CA TYR A 69 8.71 -20.40 2.83
C TYR A 69 8.02 -21.06 4.02
N GLY A 70 7.05 -20.38 4.62
CA GLY A 70 6.34 -20.90 5.79
C GLY A 70 5.25 -21.92 5.48
N GLY A 71 4.59 -21.83 4.34
CA GLY A 71 3.43 -22.65 4.04
C GLY A 71 3.19 -22.97 2.57
N GLY A 72 4.12 -22.64 1.66
CA GLY A 72 3.96 -22.88 0.23
C GLY A 72 2.72 -22.21 -0.33
N GLU A 73 2.01 -22.90 -1.21
CA GLU A 73 0.79 -22.42 -1.85
C GLU A 73 -0.30 -22.09 -0.82
N GLU A 74 -0.48 -22.94 0.17
CA GLU A 74 -1.45 -22.72 1.25
C GLU A 74 -1.11 -21.47 2.06
N GLY A 75 0.16 -21.22 2.32
CA GLY A 75 0.62 -20.02 3.02
C GLY A 75 0.33 -18.76 2.25
N VAL A 76 0.53 -18.76 0.93
CA VAL A 76 0.23 -17.63 0.06
C VAL A 76 -1.27 -17.34 0.06
N LYS A 77 -2.09 -18.38 -0.09
CA LYS A 77 -3.54 -18.25 -0.06
C LYS A 77 -4.04 -17.67 1.26
N LEU A 78 -3.53 -18.18 2.37
CA LEU A 78 -3.88 -17.69 3.70
C LEU A 78 -3.53 -16.21 3.85
N TYR A 79 -2.36 -15.80 3.35
CA TYR A 79 -1.93 -14.41 3.43
C TYR A 79 -2.80 -13.49 2.58
N ILE A 80 -3.16 -13.91 1.36
CA ILE A 80 -4.08 -13.16 0.50
C ILE A 80 -5.43 -12.97 1.17
N ASP A 81 -5.99 -14.03 1.74
CA ASP A 81 -7.27 -13.98 2.45
C ASP A 81 -7.21 -13.03 3.64
N LYS A 82 -6.10 -13.04 4.38
CA LYS A 82 -5.87 -12.13 5.50
C LYS A 82 -5.82 -10.68 5.05
N LEU A 83 -5.08 -10.38 3.99
CA LEU A 83 -5.01 -9.03 3.42
C LEU A 83 -6.40 -8.53 3.01
N GLY A 84 -7.17 -9.37 2.33
CA GLY A 84 -8.52 -9.04 1.90
C GLY A 84 -9.45 -8.78 3.08
N ALA A 85 -9.40 -9.59 4.12
CA ALA A 85 -10.22 -9.43 5.32
C ALA A 85 -9.86 -8.13 6.06
N GLU A 86 -8.58 -7.83 6.22
CA GLU A 86 -8.12 -6.60 6.87
C GLU A 86 -8.54 -5.35 6.09
N LEU A 87 -8.41 -5.39 4.77
CA LEU A 87 -8.84 -4.28 3.91
C LEU A 87 -10.35 -4.06 4.03
N LYS A 88 -11.12 -5.14 3.97
CA LYS A 88 -12.57 -5.08 4.10
C LYS A 88 -13.00 -4.50 5.43
N ASP A 89 -12.36 -4.90 6.53
CA ASP A 89 -12.67 -4.39 7.85
C ASP A 89 -12.39 -2.88 7.93
N ALA A 90 -11.25 -2.43 7.42
CA ALA A 90 -10.91 -1.02 7.39
C ALA A 90 -11.93 -0.21 6.57
N MET A 91 -12.34 -0.73 5.43
CA MET A 91 -13.36 -0.11 4.59
C MET A 91 -14.70 0.00 5.31
N GLN A 92 -15.13 -1.06 5.99
CA GLN A 92 -16.39 -1.06 6.75
C GLN A 92 -16.35 -0.04 7.88
N MET A 93 -15.25 0.04 8.61
CA MET A 93 -15.10 0.99 9.71
C MET A 93 -15.12 2.45 9.25
N CYS A 94 -14.68 2.71 8.03
CA CYS A 94 -14.64 4.05 7.44
C CYS A 94 -15.84 4.36 6.54
N GLY A 95 -16.75 3.41 6.36
CA GLY A 95 -17.97 3.63 5.57
C GLY A 95 -17.81 3.47 4.06
N ALA A 96 -16.70 2.87 3.60
CA ALA A 96 -16.49 2.62 2.18
C ALA A 96 -17.08 1.25 1.78
N HIS A 97 -17.97 1.24 0.79
CA HIS A 97 -18.60 0.03 0.27
C HIS A 97 -17.83 -0.59 -0.90
N SER A 98 -16.96 0.20 -1.53
CA SER A 98 -16.09 -0.25 -2.62
C SER A 98 -14.76 0.46 -2.54
N VAL A 99 -13.75 -0.06 -3.24
CA VAL A 99 -12.42 0.54 -3.27
C VAL A 99 -12.48 1.98 -3.79
N SER A 100 -13.34 2.26 -4.75
CA SER A 100 -13.51 3.61 -5.32
C SER A 100 -14.08 4.63 -4.33
N GLU A 101 -14.67 4.19 -3.24
CA GLU A 101 -15.22 5.07 -2.20
C GLU A 101 -14.19 5.44 -1.13
N ILE A 102 -13.01 4.86 -1.16
CA ILE A 102 -11.92 5.19 -0.23
C ILE A 102 -11.39 6.58 -0.58
N THR A 103 -11.42 7.50 0.38
CA THR A 103 -11.02 8.89 0.17
C THR A 103 -9.93 9.33 1.13
N ARG A 104 -9.27 10.44 0.80
CA ARG A 104 -8.13 10.99 1.57
C ARG A 104 -8.51 11.33 3.01
N ASP A 105 -9.73 11.76 3.27
CA ASP A 105 -10.18 12.15 4.61
C ASP A 105 -10.35 10.98 5.57
N MET A 106 -10.27 9.74 5.08
CA MET A 106 -10.33 8.53 5.91
C MET A 106 -9.01 8.22 6.61
N VAL A 107 -7.92 8.93 6.27
CA VAL A 107 -6.59 8.74 6.88
C VAL A 107 -6.00 10.06 7.31
N ARG A 108 -5.09 9.99 8.29
CA ARG A 108 -4.35 11.15 8.79
C ARG A 108 -2.87 10.80 8.92
N TYR A 109 -2.03 11.81 8.71
CA TYR A 109 -0.65 11.72 9.11
C TYR A 109 -0.53 12.11 10.58
N TYR A 110 0.22 11.32 11.33
CA TYR A 110 0.66 11.74 12.65
C TYR A 110 1.91 12.61 12.47
N GLN A 111 1.83 13.81 12.97
CA GLN A 111 3.00 14.69 13.09
C GLN A 111 3.41 14.69 14.56
N ASP A 112 4.62 14.23 14.80
CA ASP A 112 5.22 14.30 16.14
C ASP A 112 5.70 15.72 16.45
#